data_bb1efeecc7193e713b0e536faeb37dd5
#
_entry.id   bb1efeecc7193e713b0e536faeb37dd5
#
_cell.length_a   1.000
_cell.length_b   1.000
_cell.length_c   1.000
_cell.angle_alpha   90.00
_cell.angle_beta   90.00
_cell.angle_gamma   90.00
#
_symmetry.space_group_name_H-M   'P 1'
#
loop_
_entity.id
_entity.type
_entity.pdbx_description
1 polymer ?
#
loop_
_entity_poly.entity_id
_entity_poly.type
_entity_poly.pdbx_seq_one_letter_code
_entity_poly.pdbx_strand_id
1 'polypeptide(L)'
;INPISWTNDDLPQLGGDTPLETCLVEGTEIGYVGFELGNKFPKDPAELKAKLAGYGAVVVSGWHSGNLAEGTLEDEIKAVDAHMKKLVFNGCKVMVYGEVAGSVQGQQQVPLSRRPRFTTMAQWEDYAKKLDAFGAYLKSNGITLAYHHHMGAYCESTQDLDTLMKLTTDNVGLLFDT
;
A
#
# COMPACT_ATOMS: atom_id res chain seq x y z
N ILE A 1 8.99 -9.88 2.97
CA ILE A 1 9.55 -8.77 3.77
C ILE A 1 9.47 -7.46 3.01
N ASN A 2 9.40 -6.32 3.72
CA ASN A 2 9.43 -4.98 3.15
C ASN A 2 10.79 -4.33 3.46
N PRO A 3 11.46 -3.67 2.48
CA PRO A 3 12.72 -2.94 2.71
C PRO A 3 12.66 -1.82 3.77
N ILE A 4 11.48 -1.42 4.22
CA ILE A 4 11.31 -0.47 5.33
C ILE A 4 12.00 -0.93 6.62
N SER A 5 12.35 -2.22 6.73
CA SER A 5 13.19 -2.75 7.82
C SER A 5 14.63 -2.21 7.79
N TRP A 6 15.13 -1.74 6.63
CA TRP A 6 16.45 -1.14 6.45
C TRP A 6 16.40 0.35 6.17
N THR A 7 15.27 0.84 5.69
CA THR A 7 15.07 2.23 5.26
C THR A 7 13.71 2.71 5.74
N ASN A 8 13.51 4.02 5.78
CA ASN A 8 12.21 4.57 6.13
C ASN A 8 11.69 5.45 5.00
N ASP A 9 10.55 5.08 4.42
CA ASP A 9 9.98 5.80 3.27
C ASP A 9 9.32 7.13 3.70
N ASP A 10 8.87 7.25 4.97
CA ASP A 10 8.32 8.49 5.53
C ASP A 10 9.41 9.43 6.06
N LEU A 11 10.54 8.87 6.49
CA LEU A 11 11.71 9.59 7.01
C LEU A 11 12.97 9.15 6.26
N PRO A 12 13.14 9.59 4.99
CA PRO A 12 14.20 9.08 4.10
C PRO A 12 15.64 9.28 4.61
N GLN A 13 15.85 10.14 5.60
CA GLN A 13 17.14 10.30 6.28
C GLN A 13 17.52 9.08 7.15
N LEU A 14 16.54 8.22 7.47
CA LEU A 14 16.78 6.98 8.22
C LEU A 14 16.99 5.83 7.24
N GLY A 15 18.25 5.43 7.04
CA GLY A 15 18.62 4.33 6.15
C GLY A 15 18.47 4.63 4.66
N GLY A 16 18.26 5.89 4.26
CA GLY A 16 18.07 6.26 2.85
C GLY A 16 19.25 5.92 1.94
N ASP A 17 20.45 5.85 2.48
CA ASP A 17 21.69 5.46 1.82
C ASP A 17 21.91 3.94 1.75
N THR A 18 21.10 3.13 2.46
CA THR A 18 21.20 1.66 2.37
C THR A 18 20.84 1.19 0.97
N PRO A 19 21.74 0.51 0.23
CA PRO A 19 21.45 0.01 -1.11
C PRO A 19 20.34 -1.05 -1.11
N LEU A 20 19.56 -1.13 -2.18
CA LEU A 20 18.57 -2.20 -2.36
C LEU A 20 19.24 -3.59 -2.31
N GLU A 21 20.45 -3.72 -2.84
CA GLU A 21 21.23 -4.95 -2.82
C GLU A 21 21.44 -5.49 -1.41
N THR A 22 21.71 -4.61 -0.45
CA THR A 22 21.85 -5.00 0.97
C THR A 22 20.55 -5.61 1.49
N CYS A 23 19.41 -4.96 1.23
CA CYS A 23 18.10 -5.48 1.62
C CYS A 23 17.81 -6.85 1.00
N LEU A 24 18.17 -7.03 -0.28
CA LEU A 24 17.95 -8.28 -0.99
C LEU A 24 18.85 -9.41 -0.49
N VAL A 25 20.14 -9.15 -0.29
CA VAL A 25 21.10 -10.14 0.24
C VAL A 25 20.69 -10.56 1.63
N GLU A 26 20.59 -9.64 2.57
CA GLU A 26 20.27 -9.94 3.97
C GLU A 26 18.89 -10.60 4.11
N GLY A 27 17.89 -10.09 3.39
CA GLY A 27 16.54 -10.65 3.41
C GLY A 27 16.50 -12.11 2.91
N THR A 28 17.22 -12.43 1.83
CA THR A 28 17.28 -13.80 1.31
C THR A 28 18.15 -14.72 2.16
N GLU A 29 19.22 -14.23 2.78
CA GLU A 29 20.02 -14.99 3.74
C GLU A 29 19.22 -15.40 4.99
N ILE A 30 18.30 -14.54 5.44
CA ILE A 30 17.35 -14.86 6.53
C ILE A 30 16.32 -15.92 6.09
N GLY A 31 16.10 -16.07 4.78
CA GLY A 31 15.18 -17.05 4.20
C GLY A 31 13.91 -16.46 3.57
N TYR A 32 13.80 -15.14 3.44
CA TYR A 32 12.69 -14.53 2.72
C TYR A 32 12.82 -14.77 1.21
N VAL A 33 11.73 -15.20 0.59
CA VAL A 33 11.63 -15.43 -0.86
C VAL A 33 10.78 -14.39 -1.58
N GLY A 34 10.16 -13.47 -0.85
CA GLY A 34 9.27 -12.44 -1.38
C GLY A 34 9.50 -11.07 -0.76
N PHE A 35 9.45 -10.06 -1.63
CA PHE A 35 9.60 -8.67 -1.23
C PHE A 35 8.37 -7.85 -1.61
N GLU A 36 7.90 -7.02 -0.68
CA GLU A 36 6.98 -5.93 -0.98
C GLU A 36 7.75 -4.77 -1.58
N LEU A 37 7.16 -4.13 -2.61
CA LEU A 37 7.81 -3.02 -3.30
C LEU A 37 7.74 -1.73 -2.46
N GLY A 38 8.89 -1.10 -2.30
CA GLY A 38 9.08 0.26 -1.79
C GLY A 38 9.77 1.14 -2.84
N ASN A 39 10.23 2.31 -2.41
CA ASN A 39 10.78 3.35 -3.30
C ASN A 39 12.11 2.97 -3.98
N LYS A 40 12.87 2.03 -3.41
CA LYS A 40 14.20 1.64 -3.91
C LYS A 40 14.19 0.70 -5.12
N PHE A 41 13.05 0.08 -5.39
CA PHE A 41 12.97 -0.92 -6.47
C PHE A 41 12.93 -0.28 -7.86
N PRO A 42 13.46 -1.00 -8.90
CA PRO A 42 13.34 -0.57 -10.28
C PRO A 42 11.90 -0.24 -10.67
N LYS A 43 11.73 0.80 -11.46
CA LYS A 43 10.40 1.21 -11.94
C LYS A 43 9.96 0.40 -13.15
N ASP A 44 10.91 -0.01 -14.00
CA ASP A 44 10.63 -0.88 -15.14
C ASP A 44 10.29 -2.31 -14.67
N PRO A 45 9.17 -2.89 -15.12
CA PRO A 45 8.72 -4.20 -14.68
C PRO A 45 9.68 -5.35 -15.02
N ALA A 46 10.36 -5.29 -16.16
CA ALA A 46 11.27 -6.35 -16.61
C ALA A 46 12.60 -6.27 -15.85
N GLU A 47 13.12 -5.05 -15.64
CA GLU A 47 14.29 -4.82 -14.80
C GLU A 47 14.05 -5.28 -13.36
N LEU A 48 12.88 -4.95 -12.79
CA LEU A 48 12.47 -5.41 -11.47
C LEU A 48 12.47 -6.94 -11.38
N LYS A 49 11.85 -7.61 -12.36
CA LYS A 49 11.80 -9.07 -12.40
C LYS A 49 13.19 -9.70 -12.48
N ALA A 50 14.04 -9.19 -13.36
CA ALA A 50 15.42 -9.67 -13.51
C ALA A 50 16.24 -9.45 -12.24
N LYS A 51 16.10 -8.26 -11.60
CA LYS A 51 16.76 -7.93 -10.35
C LYS A 51 16.44 -8.94 -9.25
N LEU A 52 15.16 -9.17 -8.98
CA LEU A 52 14.73 -10.10 -7.92
C LEU A 52 15.11 -11.55 -8.24
N ALA A 53 14.97 -11.98 -9.49
CA ALA A 53 15.37 -13.31 -9.91
C ALA A 53 16.85 -13.60 -9.62
N GLY A 54 17.73 -12.61 -9.72
CA GLY A 54 19.16 -12.73 -9.39
C GLY A 54 19.43 -13.08 -7.92
N TYR A 55 18.44 -12.85 -7.04
CA TYR A 55 18.49 -13.20 -5.61
C TYR A 55 17.56 -14.38 -5.25
N GLY A 56 16.94 -15.03 -6.24
CA GLY A 56 15.94 -16.08 -6.00
C GLY A 56 14.65 -15.58 -5.35
N ALA A 57 14.36 -14.29 -5.48
CA ALA A 57 13.21 -13.64 -4.87
C ALA A 57 12.15 -13.23 -5.88
N VAL A 58 10.93 -12.92 -5.39
CA VAL A 58 9.79 -12.47 -6.19
C VAL A 58 9.12 -11.25 -5.55
N VAL A 59 8.31 -10.54 -6.34
CA VAL A 59 7.39 -9.50 -5.83
C VAL A 59 6.18 -10.19 -5.21
N VAL A 60 5.84 -9.85 -3.96
CA VAL A 60 4.65 -10.41 -3.27
C VAL A 60 3.55 -9.39 -3.05
N SER A 61 3.90 -8.11 -2.95
CA SER A 61 2.95 -6.99 -2.84
C SER A 61 3.63 -5.68 -3.22
N GLY A 62 2.88 -4.61 -3.23
CA GLY A 62 3.39 -3.26 -3.40
C GLY A 62 2.42 -2.24 -2.86
N TRP A 63 2.95 -1.19 -2.26
CA TRP A 63 2.18 -0.09 -1.69
C TRP A 63 1.60 0.81 -2.77
N HIS A 64 0.32 1.17 -2.62
CA HIS A 64 -0.34 2.23 -3.36
C HIS A 64 -0.88 3.29 -2.40
N SER A 65 -0.44 4.53 -2.58
CA SER A 65 -0.93 5.69 -1.82
C SER A 65 -2.24 6.17 -2.43
N GLY A 66 -3.35 5.83 -1.80
CA GLY A 66 -4.67 6.15 -2.28
C GLY A 66 -5.18 7.54 -1.88
N ASN A 67 -6.14 8.06 -2.63
CA ASN A 67 -6.76 9.36 -2.39
C ASN A 67 -8.29 9.32 -2.54
N LEU A 68 -8.93 8.19 -2.26
CA LEU A 68 -10.37 8.02 -2.43
C LEU A 68 -11.20 8.81 -1.43
N ALA A 69 -10.64 9.12 -0.24
CA ALA A 69 -11.34 9.91 0.76
C ALA A 69 -11.68 11.33 0.27
N GLU A 70 -10.83 11.92 -0.56
CA GLU A 70 -10.98 13.28 -1.09
C GLU A 70 -11.10 13.32 -2.62
N GLY A 71 -10.72 12.24 -3.29
CA GLY A 71 -10.72 12.11 -4.75
C GLY A 71 -11.89 11.31 -5.32
N THR A 72 -11.80 11.04 -6.62
CA THR A 72 -12.76 10.22 -7.35
C THR A 72 -12.23 8.83 -7.66
N LEU A 73 -13.12 7.86 -7.86
CA LEU A 73 -12.75 6.53 -8.30
C LEU A 73 -12.02 6.55 -9.66
N GLU A 74 -12.45 7.42 -10.57
CA GLU A 74 -11.85 7.52 -11.90
C GLU A 74 -10.39 7.98 -11.85
N ASP A 75 -10.09 8.96 -11.00
CA ASP A 75 -8.72 9.46 -10.81
C ASP A 75 -7.84 8.41 -10.13
N GLU A 76 -8.39 7.68 -9.17
CA GLU A 76 -7.69 6.60 -8.49
C GLU A 76 -7.33 5.46 -9.45
N ILE A 77 -8.26 5.05 -10.33
CA ILE A 77 -8.01 4.05 -11.38
C ILE A 77 -6.90 4.51 -12.33
N LYS A 78 -6.88 5.78 -12.71
CA LYS A 78 -5.80 6.33 -13.55
C LYS A 78 -4.46 6.33 -12.82
N ALA A 79 -4.45 6.72 -11.53
CA ALA A 79 -3.24 6.81 -10.73
C ALA A 79 -2.60 5.45 -10.51
N VAL A 80 -3.39 4.40 -10.29
CA VAL A 80 -2.89 3.06 -9.99
C VAL A 80 -2.39 2.27 -11.21
N ASP A 81 -2.78 2.66 -12.43
CA ASP A 81 -2.64 1.85 -13.66
C ASP A 81 -1.22 1.32 -13.88
N ALA A 82 -0.23 2.18 -13.84
CA ALA A 82 1.17 1.78 -14.05
C ALA A 82 1.69 0.84 -12.95
N HIS A 83 1.32 1.10 -11.69
CA HIS A 83 1.71 0.27 -10.56
C HIS A 83 1.03 -1.10 -10.62
N MET A 84 -0.26 -1.14 -10.89
CA MET A 84 -1.02 -2.38 -11.06
C MET A 84 -0.42 -3.25 -12.18
N LYS A 85 -0.16 -2.66 -13.36
CA LYS A 85 0.46 -3.38 -14.49
C LYS A 85 1.83 -3.95 -14.13
N LYS A 86 2.64 -3.21 -13.37
CA LYS A 86 3.94 -3.68 -12.88
C LYS A 86 3.79 -4.89 -11.95
N LEU A 87 2.83 -4.86 -11.01
CA LEU A 87 2.55 -5.98 -10.13
C LEU A 87 2.10 -7.23 -10.91
N VAL A 88 1.13 -7.06 -11.83
CA VAL A 88 0.62 -8.15 -12.68
C VAL A 88 1.74 -8.77 -13.53
N PHE A 89 2.57 -7.95 -14.17
CA PHE A 89 3.73 -8.42 -14.97
C PHE A 89 4.68 -9.29 -14.15
N ASN A 90 4.87 -8.96 -12.88
CA ASN A 90 5.72 -9.71 -11.96
C ASN A 90 5.01 -10.90 -11.28
N GLY A 91 3.76 -11.21 -11.66
CA GLY A 91 3.00 -12.33 -11.12
C GLY A 91 2.44 -12.09 -9.72
N CYS A 92 2.55 -10.88 -9.20
CA CYS A 92 2.01 -10.49 -7.91
C CYS A 92 0.47 -10.50 -7.93
N LYS A 93 -0.14 -10.87 -6.80
CA LYS A 93 -1.60 -11.01 -6.65
C LYS A 93 -2.20 -10.05 -5.64
N VAL A 94 -1.39 -9.30 -4.93
CA VAL A 94 -1.83 -8.44 -3.84
C VAL A 94 -1.27 -7.04 -4.02
N MET A 95 -2.11 -6.04 -3.81
CA MET A 95 -1.73 -4.63 -3.67
C MET A 95 -2.10 -4.15 -2.28
N VAL A 96 -1.15 -3.58 -1.58
CA VAL A 96 -1.41 -2.88 -0.32
C VAL A 96 -1.89 -1.48 -0.64
N TYR A 97 -3.05 -1.11 -0.12
CA TYR A 97 -3.65 0.21 -0.28
C TYR A 97 -3.65 0.95 1.05
N GLY A 98 -2.99 2.09 1.13
CA GLY A 98 -3.09 3.01 2.25
C GLY A 98 -3.77 4.31 1.81
N GLU A 99 -4.82 4.76 2.53
CA GLU A 99 -5.44 6.07 2.30
C GLU A 99 -4.54 7.18 2.85
N VAL A 100 -4.03 8.04 1.97
CA VAL A 100 -3.09 9.11 2.37
C VAL A 100 -3.68 10.51 2.21
N ALA A 101 -4.90 10.67 1.67
CA ALA A 101 -5.55 11.97 1.58
C ALA A 101 -5.59 12.66 2.94
N GLY A 102 -5.19 13.91 3.00
CA GLY A 102 -5.19 14.70 4.23
C GLY A 102 -4.42 14.10 5.42
N SER A 103 -3.69 12.98 5.23
CA SER A 103 -2.95 12.31 6.30
C SER A 103 -1.91 13.24 6.94
N VAL A 104 -1.75 13.11 8.25
CA VAL A 104 -0.66 13.78 9.02
C VAL A 104 0.57 12.87 9.16
N GLN A 105 0.56 11.70 8.54
CA GLN A 105 1.70 10.81 8.44
C GLN A 105 2.93 11.56 7.90
N GLY A 106 4.10 11.35 8.46
CA GLY A 106 5.32 12.06 8.07
C GLY A 106 5.40 13.53 8.53
N GLN A 107 4.33 14.10 9.07
CA GLN A 107 4.30 15.45 9.61
C GLN A 107 4.70 15.47 11.11
N GLN A 108 5.98 15.34 11.40
CA GLN A 108 6.51 15.16 12.76
C GLN A 108 6.05 16.19 13.80
N GLN A 109 5.66 17.41 13.37
CA GLN A 109 5.20 18.48 14.23
C GLN A 109 3.68 18.47 14.46
N VAL A 110 2.96 17.57 13.78
CA VAL A 110 1.50 17.49 13.88
C VAL A 110 1.12 16.25 14.71
N PRO A 111 0.40 16.44 15.84
CA PRO A 111 -0.02 15.30 16.65
C PRO A 111 -1.05 14.45 15.89
N LEU A 112 -1.00 13.14 16.05
CA LEU A 112 -1.93 12.18 15.41
C LEU A 112 -3.41 12.46 15.72
N SER A 113 -3.69 13.11 16.85
CA SER A 113 -5.05 13.55 17.20
C SER A 113 -5.66 14.52 16.18
N ARG A 114 -4.84 15.17 15.34
CA ARG A 114 -5.27 16.06 14.25
C ARG A 114 -5.46 15.36 12.91
N ARG A 115 -5.38 14.05 12.88
CA ARG A 115 -5.65 13.27 11.66
C ARG A 115 -7.03 13.61 11.08
N PRO A 116 -7.24 13.46 9.77
CA PRO A 116 -8.55 13.61 9.17
C PRO A 116 -9.51 12.53 9.70
N ARG A 117 -10.81 12.81 9.71
CA ARG A 117 -11.85 11.89 10.20
C ARG A 117 -13.11 12.03 9.38
N PHE A 118 -13.75 10.91 9.09
CA PHE A 118 -15.13 10.94 8.68
C PHE A 118 -16.00 11.20 9.92
N THR A 119 -16.81 12.23 9.87
CA THR A 119 -17.63 12.69 11.01
C THR A 119 -19.10 12.24 10.92
N THR A 120 -19.50 11.75 9.76
CA THR A 120 -20.88 11.27 9.50
C THR A 120 -20.84 9.89 8.84
N MET A 121 -21.93 9.12 9.02
CA MET A 121 -22.07 7.83 8.36
C MET A 121 -22.11 7.97 6.83
N ALA A 122 -22.71 9.04 6.31
CA ALA A 122 -22.74 9.29 4.87
C ALA A 122 -21.36 9.45 4.25
N GLN A 123 -20.38 10.03 4.96
CA GLN A 123 -18.99 10.11 4.51
C GLN A 123 -18.32 8.73 4.49
N TRP A 124 -18.59 7.90 5.51
CA TRP A 124 -18.12 6.52 5.55
C TRP A 124 -18.68 5.68 4.41
N GLU A 125 -19.99 5.80 4.13
CA GLU A 125 -20.66 5.09 3.05
C GLU A 125 -20.13 5.51 1.67
N ASP A 126 -19.89 6.80 1.44
CA ASP A 126 -19.29 7.29 0.19
C ASP A 126 -17.89 6.76 -0.01
N TYR A 127 -17.06 6.85 1.01
CA TYR A 127 -15.69 6.33 0.98
C TYR A 127 -15.67 4.81 0.75
N ALA A 128 -16.43 4.05 1.55
CA ALA A 128 -16.49 2.60 1.44
C ALA A 128 -16.97 2.14 0.07
N LYS A 129 -17.97 2.83 -0.52
CA LYS A 129 -18.46 2.55 -1.87
C LYS A 129 -17.37 2.77 -2.93
N LYS A 130 -16.60 3.84 -2.83
CA LYS A 130 -15.48 4.10 -3.76
C LYS A 130 -14.37 3.06 -3.59
N LEU A 131 -14.01 2.73 -2.36
CA LEU A 131 -12.98 1.73 -2.07
C LEU A 131 -13.39 0.32 -2.53
N ASP A 132 -14.64 -0.08 -2.31
CA ASP A 132 -15.17 -1.37 -2.75
C ASP A 132 -15.17 -1.47 -4.29
N ALA A 133 -15.59 -0.42 -4.97
CA ALA A 133 -15.54 -0.35 -6.44
C ALA A 133 -14.09 -0.38 -6.97
N PHE A 134 -13.16 0.26 -6.28
CA PHE A 134 -11.74 0.20 -6.61
C PHE A 134 -11.18 -1.22 -6.39
N GLY A 135 -11.54 -1.87 -5.30
CA GLY A 135 -11.19 -3.28 -5.04
C GLY A 135 -11.74 -4.22 -6.13
N ALA A 136 -12.99 -4.02 -6.55
CA ALA A 136 -13.58 -4.77 -7.66
C ALA A 136 -12.82 -4.57 -8.98
N TYR A 137 -12.41 -3.33 -9.26
CA TYR A 137 -11.57 -3.00 -10.42
C TYR A 137 -10.24 -3.74 -10.38
N LEU A 138 -9.52 -3.69 -9.26
CA LEU A 138 -8.25 -4.42 -9.09
C LEU A 138 -8.44 -5.93 -9.24
N LYS A 139 -9.49 -6.47 -8.65
CA LYS A 139 -9.83 -7.91 -8.73
C LYS A 139 -10.09 -8.36 -10.17
N SER A 140 -10.75 -7.53 -10.99
CA SER A 140 -10.96 -7.79 -12.41
C SER A 140 -9.66 -7.82 -13.22
N ASN A 141 -8.59 -7.20 -12.69
CA ASN A 141 -7.23 -7.21 -13.25
C ASN A 141 -6.31 -8.25 -12.56
N GLY A 142 -6.85 -9.13 -11.73
CA GLY A 142 -6.11 -10.22 -11.08
C GLY A 142 -5.32 -9.81 -9.83
N ILE A 143 -5.64 -8.66 -9.22
CA ILE A 143 -5.02 -8.14 -8.00
C ILE A 143 -6.07 -8.07 -6.88
N THR A 144 -5.75 -8.59 -5.71
CA THR A 144 -6.55 -8.41 -4.49
C THR A 144 -6.10 -7.14 -3.77
N LEU A 145 -7.05 -6.29 -3.38
CA LEU A 145 -6.79 -5.14 -2.53
C LEU A 145 -6.64 -5.59 -1.07
N ALA A 146 -5.54 -5.25 -0.44
CA ALA A 146 -5.30 -5.41 0.98
C ALA A 146 -5.21 -4.02 1.62
N TYR A 147 -6.25 -3.62 2.34
CA TYR A 147 -6.32 -2.32 2.99
C TYR A 147 -5.39 -2.27 4.20
N HIS A 148 -4.50 -1.29 4.22
CA HIS A 148 -3.64 -0.98 5.35
C HIS A 148 -4.19 0.25 6.07
N HIS A 149 -4.75 0.07 7.27
CA HIS A 149 -5.10 1.18 8.13
C HIS A 149 -3.83 1.80 8.70
N HIS A 150 -3.72 3.14 8.69
CA HIS A 150 -2.46 3.77 9.01
C HIS A 150 -2.63 4.89 10.04
N MET A 151 -1.61 5.04 10.91
CA MET A 151 -1.57 6.16 11.83
C MET A 151 -1.63 7.49 11.08
N GLY A 152 -2.40 8.44 11.58
CA GLY A 152 -2.53 9.76 10.99
C GLY A 152 -3.44 9.85 9.77
N ALA A 153 -4.09 8.75 9.35
CA ALA A 153 -4.99 8.69 8.20
C ALA A 153 -6.47 8.72 8.64
N TYR A 154 -7.39 8.72 7.67
CA TYR A 154 -8.84 8.67 7.91
C TYR A 154 -9.28 7.43 8.69
N CYS A 155 -8.73 6.27 8.36
CA CYS A 155 -8.99 5.02 9.05
C CYS A 155 -7.73 4.61 9.83
N GLU A 156 -7.79 4.71 11.17
CA GLU A 156 -6.66 4.43 12.06
C GLU A 156 -7.04 3.48 13.20
N SER A 157 -8.19 3.74 13.85
CA SER A 157 -8.60 3.01 15.04
C SER A 157 -9.35 1.71 14.70
N THR A 158 -9.44 0.81 15.68
CA THR A 158 -10.29 -0.39 15.58
C THR A 158 -11.73 -0.03 15.19
N GLN A 159 -12.29 1.05 15.75
CA GLN A 159 -13.66 1.48 15.43
C GLN A 159 -13.78 1.95 13.97
N ASP A 160 -12.77 2.66 13.45
CA ASP A 160 -12.73 3.08 12.05
C ASP A 160 -12.70 1.84 11.14
N LEU A 161 -11.83 0.88 11.49
CA LEU A 161 -11.67 -0.36 10.74
C LEU A 161 -12.95 -1.22 10.75
N ASP A 162 -13.56 -1.40 11.92
CA ASP A 162 -14.83 -2.11 12.05
C ASP A 162 -15.93 -1.46 11.21
N THR A 163 -15.95 -0.14 11.15
CA THR A 163 -16.92 0.61 10.34
C THR A 163 -16.66 0.38 8.85
N LEU A 164 -15.42 0.51 8.41
CA LEU A 164 -15.04 0.28 7.02
C LEU A 164 -15.39 -1.14 6.56
N MET A 165 -14.99 -2.15 7.33
CA MET A 165 -15.22 -3.54 6.97
C MET A 165 -16.70 -3.96 6.96
N LYS A 166 -17.54 -3.30 7.74
CA LYS A 166 -19.01 -3.50 7.69
C LYS A 166 -19.66 -2.90 6.45
N LEU A 167 -19.04 -1.89 5.86
CA LEU A 167 -19.56 -1.14 4.70
C LEU A 167 -18.98 -1.62 3.37
N THR A 168 -17.95 -2.44 3.37
CA THR A 168 -17.33 -3.01 2.19
C THR A 168 -17.65 -4.49 2.02
N THR A 169 -17.36 -5.05 0.85
CA THR A 169 -17.54 -6.48 0.53
C THR A 169 -16.18 -7.19 0.47
N ASP A 170 -16.18 -8.46 0.02
CA ASP A 170 -14.97 -9.26 -0.24
C ASP A 170 -14.03 -8.67 -1.33
N ASN A 171 -14.35 -7.50 -1.86
CA ASN A 171 -13.46 -6.76 -2.74
C ASN A 171 -12.35 -6.03 -1.96
N VAL A 172 -12.56 -5.84 -0.66
CA VAL A 172 -11.61 -5.17 0.24
C VAL A 172 -11.16 -6.15 1.32
N GLY A 173 -9.94 -6.64 1.21
CA GLY A 173 -9.29 -7.41 2.27
C GLY A 173 -8.53 -6.49 3.24
N LEU A 174 -8.06 -7.04 4.36
CA LEU A 174 -7.20 -6.34 5.30
C LEU A 174 -5.76 -6.83 5.21
N LEU A 175 -4.83 -5.88 5.28
CA LEU A 175 -3.45 -6.19 5.63
C LEU A 175 -3.38 -6.35 7.17
N PHE A 176 -2.88 -7.48 7.63
CA PHE A 176 -2.56 -7.71 9.03
C PHE A 176 -1.12 -7.24 9.26
N ASP A 177 -0.99 -6.08 9.87
CA ASP A 177 0.28 -5.49 10.24
C ASP A 177 0.44 -5.57 11.77
N THR A 178 1.56 -6.16 12.23
CA THR A 178 1.83 -6.47 13.65
C THR A 178 2.78 -5.48 14.30
#